data_53817a7f5a4901b49d280556cbee8298
#
_entry.id   53817a7f5a4901b49d280556cbee8298
#
_cell.length_a   1.000
_cell.length_b   1.000
_cell.length_c   1.000
_cell.angle_alpha   90.00
_cell.angle_beta   90.00
_cell.angle_gamma   90.00
#
_symmetry.space_group_name_H-M   'P 1'
#
loop_
_entity.id
_entity.type
_entity.pdbx_description
1 polymer ?
#
loop_
_entity_poly.entity_id
_entity_poly.type
_entity_poly.pdbx_seq_one_letter_code
_entity_poly.pdbx_strand_id
1 'polypeptide(L)'
;IRLRHAYLNLNWGSSSLLVGQTWNPLYGEVSPQILNLNMGAPFQPFGRAPQVRYRYNAAGIQVTAAALWQSQYLSNGPDGKSNKYIKNSLVPEFYFGVDHKTSNFIVGAGVDVLSLVPRTQATVDGNVYKVSERITTVSGEVHVKYTSPLWHVAAKSVLGSNLTQVSM
;
A
#
# COMPACT_ATOMS: atom_id res chain seq x y z
N ILE A 1 1.96 23.22 1.14
CA ILE A 1 3.14 22.32 1.19
C ILE A 1 2.66 20.95 1.58
N ARG A 2 3.02 19.90 0.81
CA ARG A 2 2.73 18.49 1.16
C ARG A 2 4.03 17.79 1.48
N LEU A 3 4.10 17.17 2.64
CA LEU A 3 5.21 16.31 3.02
C LEU A 3 5.15 15.02 2.19
N ARG A 4 6.20 14.73 1.42
CA ARG A 4 6.24 13.52 0.59
C ARG A 4 6.80 12.33 1.36
N HIS A 5 7.98 12.52 1.93
CA HIS A 5 8.68 11.50 2.70
C HIS A 5 9.20 12.11 3.98
N ALA A 6 8.88 11.49 5.10
CA ALA A 6 9.43 11.78 6.42
C ALA A 6 9.36 10.52 7.25
N TYR A 7 10.46 9.84 7.39
CA TYR A 7 10.53 8.57 8.10
C TYR A 7 11.91 8.37 8.75
N LEU A 8 11.90 7.60 9.81
CA LEU A 8 13.08 7.02 10.43
C LEU A 8 13.20 5.59 9.95
N ASN A 9 14.40 5.17 9.56
CA ASN A 9 14.68 3.78 9.22
C ASN A 9 15.81 3.26 10.10
N LEU A 10 15.50 2.31 10.95
CA LEU A 10 16.43 1.64 11.85
C LEU A 10 16.84 0.32 11.19
N ASN A 11 18.15 0.08 11.10
CA ASN A 11 18.70 -1.14 10.48
C ASN A 11 19.60 -1.86 11.49
N TRP A 12 19.42 -3.17 11.65
CA TRP A 12 20.26 -4.02 12.49
C TRP A 12 20.35 -5.43 11.87
N GLY A 13 21.54 -5.74 11.38
CA GLY A 13 21.81 -7.02 10.71
C GLY A 13 20.85 -7.26 9.54
N SER A 14 20.09 -8.34 9.61
CA SER A 14 19.13 -8.73 8.58
C SER A 14 17.77 -8.01 8.69
N SER A 15 17.57 -7.22 9.70
CA SER A 15 16.28 -6.59 10.03
C SER A 15 16.30 -5.09 9.82
N SER A 16 15.16 -4.51 9.44
CA SER A 16 14.94 -3.08 9.45
C SER A 16 13.52 -2.72 9.88
N LEU A 17 13.40 -1.59 10.56
CA LEU A 17 12.12 -1.01 10.99
C LEU A 17 12.03 0.42 10.46
N LEU A 18 11.03 0.69 9.66
CA LEU A 18 10.71 2.01 9.16
C LEU A 18 9.47 2.54 9.88
N VAL A 19 9.57 3.75 10.41
CA VAL A 19 8.44 4.45 11.05
C VAL A 19 8.31 5.85 10.43
N GLY A 20 7.15 6.16 9.88
CA GLY A 20 6.85 7.45 9.27
C GLY A 20 6.19 7.35 7.91
N GLN A 21 6.16 8.47 7.17
CA GLN A 21 5.47 8.56 5.89
C GLN A 21 6.41 8.26 4.72
N THR A 22 6.05 7.27 3.91
CA THR A 22 6.73 6.94 2.64
C THR A 22 5.79 6.18 1.71
N TRP A 23 6.32 5.65 0.60
CA TRP A 23 5.56 4.87 -0.36
C TRP A 23 4.77 3.72 0.29
N ASN A 24 3.51 3.54 -0.15
CA ASN A 24 2.74 2.35 0.16
C ASN A 24 3.50 1.11 -0.36
N PRO A 25 3.57 0.02 0.40
CA PRO A 25 4.27 -1.20 -0.02
C PRO A 25 3.78 -1.80 -1.33
N LEU A 26 2.51 -1.63 -1.70
CA LEU A 26 1.96 -2.04 -3.01
C LEU A 26 2.66 -1.35 -4.19
N TYR A 27 3.29 -0.19 -3.99
CA TYR A 27 4.17 0.41 -5.01
C TYR A 27 5.35 -0.52 -5.33
N GLY A 28 5.85 -1.27 -4.34
CA GLY A 28 6.77 -2.37 -4.45
C GLY A 28 8.18 -2.00 -4.89
N GLU A 29 8.98 -3.04 -5.12
CA GLU A 29 10.38 -2.96 -5.54
C GLU A 29 10.51 -2.83 -7.06
N VAL A 30 9.48 -3.23 -7.80
CA VAL A 30 9.42 -3.17 -9.27
C VAL A 30 8.45 -2.09 -9.68
N SER A 31 8.98 -0.95 -10.14
CA SER A 31 8.20 0.16 -10.68
C SER A 31 8.59 0.41 -12.13
N PRO A 32 7.64 0.83 -12.99
CA PRO A 32 7.94 1.16 -14.36
C PRO A 32 8.84 2.41 -14.44
N GLN A 33 9.81 2.38 -15.36
CA GLN A 33 10.62 3.53 -15.69
C GLN A 33 9.91 4.36 -16.75
N ILE A 34 9.10 5.32 -16.33
CA ILE A 34 8.33 6.18 -17.20
C ILE A 34 8.56 7.65 -16.85
N LEU A 35 8.58 8.49 -17.88
CA LEU A 35 8.66 9.94 -17.76
C LEU A 35 7.27 10.52 -17.46
N ASN A 36 6.72 10.19 -16.29
CA ASN A 36 5.42 10.66 -15.87
C ASN A 36 5.45 11.01 -14.37
N LEU A 37 4.88 12.16 -14.03
CA LEU A 37 4.78 12.65 -12.65
C LEU A 37 4.02 11.68 -11.72
N ASN A 38 3.09 10.91 -12.26
CA ASN A 38 2.29 9.93 -11.54
C ASN A 38 2.89 8.52 -11.56
N MET A 39 4.07 8.34 -12.14
CA MET A 39 4.81 7.08 -12.15
C MET A 39 3.97 5.85 -12.55
N GLY A 40 3.08 6.02 -13.53
CA GLY A 40 2.25 4.96 -14.10
C GLY A 40 0.85 4.82 -13.54
N ALA A 41 0.44 5.62 -12.56
CA ALA A 41 -0.96 5.60 -12.12
C ALA A 41 -1.93 5.96 -13.28
N PRO A 42 -3.07 5.31 -13.41
CA PRO A 42 -3.70 4.36 -12.48
C PRO A 42 -3.28 2.89 -12.65
N PHE A 43 -2.39 2.57 -13.58
CA PHE A 43 -1.94 1.20 -13.86
C PHE A 43 -0.88 0.68 -12.88
N GLN A 44 -0.38 1.55 -12.03
CA GLN A 44 0.60 1.28 -10.98
C GLN A 44 0.10 1.87 -9.66
N PRO A 45 0.10 1.13 -8.54
CA PRO A 45 -0.22 1.69 -7.24
C PRO A 45 0.66 2.90 -6.93
N PHE A 46 0.03 4.05 -6.65
CA PHE A 46 0.72 5.30 -6.37
C PHE A 46 0.12 5.95 -5.14
N GLY A 47 0.75 5.76 -4.01
CA GLY A 47 0.30 6.34 -2.75
C GLY A 47 1.42 6.42 -1.73
N ARG A 48 1.29 7.36 -0.80
CA ARG A 48 2.16 7.48 0.38
C ARG A 48 1.31 7.52 1.62
N ALA A 49 1.76 6.81 2.65
CA ALA A 49 1.03 6.70 3.90
C ALA A 49 2.01 6.71 5.09
N PRO A 50 1.61 7.30 6.22
CA PRO A 50 2.24 7.00 7.50
C PRO A 50 2.16 5.51 7.77
N GLN A 51 3.26 4.92 8.20
CA GLN A 51 3.35 3.47 8.36
C GLN A 51 4.42 3.07 9.35
N VAL A 52 4.23 1.89 9.91
CA VAL A 52 5.27 1.11 10.56
C VAL A 52 5.51 -0.11 9.68
N ARG A 53 6.74 -0.27 9.17
CA ARG A 53 7.13 -1.33 8.27
C ARG A 53 8.34 -2.07 8.79
N TYR A 54 8.19 -3.36 8.98
CA TYR A 54 9.29 -4.26 9.30
C TYR A 54 9.71 -5.05 8.06
N ARG A 55 11.02 -5.19 7.87
CA ARG A 55 11.62 -6.03 6.83
C ARG A 55 12.66 -6.95 7.44
N TYR A 56 12.64 -8.19 6.99
CA TYR A 56 13.65 -9.18 7.31
C TYR A 56 14.25 -9.74 6.02
N ASN A 57 15.59 -9.74 5.95
CA ASN A 57 16.33 -10.21 4.77
C ASN A 57 17.22 -11.38 5.19
N ALA A 58 17.08 -12.52 4.51
CA ALA A 58 17.93 -13.70 4.71
C ALA A 58 18.06 -14.49 3.40
N ALA A 59 19.29 -14.84 3.04
CA ALA A 59 19.59 -15.69 1.88
C ALA A 59 18.89 -15.25 0.58
N GLY A 60 18.80 -13.96 0.31
CA GLY A 60 18.14 -13.42 -0.87
C GLY A 60 16.61 -13.34 -0.78
N ILE A 61 16.03 -13.76 0.33
CA ILE A 61 14.59 -13.61 0.61
C ILE A 61 14.40 -12.39 1.49
N GLN A 62 13.47 -11.51 1.10
CA GLN A 62 13.00 -10.40 1.92
C GLN A 62 11.53 -10.62 2.28
N VAL A 63 11.24 -10.60 3.56
CA VAL A 63 9.87 -10.59 4.08
C VAL A 63 9.54 -9.17 4.54
N THR A 64 8.39 -8.65 4.16
CA THR A 64 7.92 -7.32 4.53
C THR A 64 6.56 -7.44 5.21
N ALA A 65 6.41 -6.81 6.38
CA ALA A 65 5.13 -6.62 7.04
C ALA A 65 4.95 -5.13 7.35
N ALA A 66 3.77 -4.57 7.09
CA ALA A 66 3.51 -3.16 7.36
C ALA A 66 2.09 -2.93 7.87
N ALA A 67 1.96 -1.93 8.75
CA ALA A 67 0.69 -1.33 9.13
C ALA A 67 0.69 0.14 8.67
N LEU A 68 -0.36 0.53 7.92
CA LEU A 68 -0.45 1.83 7.28
C LEU A 68 -1.69 2.59 7.73
N TRP A 69 -1.62 3.92 7.66
CA TRP A 69 -2.74 4.81 7.95
C TRP A 69 -2.93 5.83 6.84
N GLN A 70 -4.17 6.06 6.42
CA GLN A 70 -4.46 7.00 5.35
C GLN A 70 -4.37 8.45 5.84
N SER A 71 -3.58 9.28 5.14
CA SER A 71 -3.42 10.70 5.45
C SER A 71 -3.62 11.62 4.25
N GLN A 72 -2.82 11.46 3.20
CA GLN A 72 -2.83 12.27 1.98
C GLN A 72 -3.50 11.57 0.81
N TYR A 73 -3.36 10.26 0.73
CA TYR A 73 -4.01 9.38 -0.22
C TYR A 73 -5.13 8.66 0.53
N LEU A 74 -6.34 8.80 0.04
CA LEU A 74 -7.56 8.50 0.80
C LEU A 74 -8.46 7.58 -0.01
N SER A 75 -9.13 6.68 0.68
CA SER A 75 -10.19 5.87 0.09
C SER A 75 -11.37 6.75 -0.34
N ASN A 76 -11.99 6.38 -1.44
CA ASN A 76 -13.22 6.97 -1.94
C ASN A 76 -14.43 6.23 -1.36
N GLY A 77 -15.47 6.95 -1.00
CA GLY A 77 -16.67 6.38 -0.41
C GLY A 77 -17.87 7.34 -0.52
N PRO A 78 -18.93 7.15 0.28
CA PRO A 78 -20.16 7.92 0.18
C PRO A 78 -19.98 9.45 0.26
N ASP A 79 -19.00 9.92 1.02
CA ASP A 79 -18.71 11.35 1.21
C ASP A 79 -17.46 11.78 0.39
N GLY A 80 -17.18 11.08 -0.71
CA GLY A 80 -15.98 11.30 -1.54
C GLY A 80 -14.70 10.74 -0.91
N LYS A 81 -13.55 11.35 -1.25
CA LYS A 81 -12.25 10.93 -0.71
C LYS A 81 -12.09 11.42 0.73
N SER A 82 -12.00 10.50 1.68
CA SER A 82 -11.93 10.84 3.10
C SER A 82 -11.17 9.80 3.93
N ASN A 83 -10.46 10.27 4.95
CA ASN A 83 -9.87 9.42 5.97
C ASN A 83 -10.86 9.03 7.09
N LYS A 84 -12.10 9.50 7.02
CA LYS A 84 -13.15 9.12 7.97
C LYS A 84 -13.38 7.61 7.98
N TYR A 85 -13.30 6.98 6.82
CA TYR A 85 -13.62 5.55 6.67
C TYR A 85 -12.65 4.65 7.43
N ILE A 86 -11.34 4.92 7.34
CA ILE A 86 -10.35 4.18 8.12
C ILE A 86 -10.40 4.59 9.61
N LYS A 87 -10.66 5.86 9.92
CA LYS A 87 -10.86 6.32 11.30
C LYS A 87 -12.04 5.62 11.97
N ASN A 88 -13.16 5.51 11.26
CA ASN A 88 -14.35 4.82 11.77
C ASN A 88 -14.09 3.32 11.99
N SER A 89 -13.21 2.72 11.19
CA SER A 89 -12.87 1.32 11.31
C SER A 89 -11.96 1.01 12.50
N LEU A 90 -11.14 1.98 12.94
CA LEU A 90 -10.11 1.84 13.97
C LEU A 90 -9.08 0.74 13.68
N VAL A 91 -9.02 0.27 12.43
CA VAL A 91 -8.10 -0.79 12.00
C VAL A 91 -7.20 -0.21 10.91
N PRO A 92 -5.86 -0.29 11.04
CA PRO A 92 -4.95 0.12 9.98
C PRO A 92 -5.07 -0.81 8.77
N GLU A 93 -4.59 -0.33 7.64
CA GLU A 93 -4.33 -1.14 6.45
C GLU A 93 -3.09 -2.00 6.74
N PHE A 94 -3.14 -3.28 6.39
CA PHE A 94 -2.04 -4.22 6.60
C PHE A 94 -1.52 -4.72 5.27
N TYR A 95 -0.20 -4.74 5.15
CA TYR A 95 0.50 -5.33 4.01
C TYR A 95 1.46 -6.42 4.48
N PHE A 96 1.50 -7.51 3.73
CA PHE A 96 2.48 -8.58 3.87
C PHE A 96 3.02 -8.96 2.49
N GLY A 97 4.34 -9.00 2.34
CA GLY A 97 5.00 -9.33 1.08
C GLY A 97 6.24 -10.17 1.27
N VAL A 98 6.55 -10.94 0.22
CA VAL A 98 7.77 -11.74 0.12
C VAL A 98 8.41 -11.51 -1.23
N ASP A 99 9.71 -11.18 -1.22
CA ASP A 99 10.54 -10.99 -2.40
C ASP A 99 11.71 -11.96 -2.37
N HIS A 100 12.04 -12.52 -3.52
CA HIS A 100 13.32 -13.18 -3.74
C HIS A 100 14.18 -12.30 -4.66
N LYS A 101 15.39 -11.98 -4.19
CA LYS A 101 16.30 -11.06 -4.86
C LYS A 101 17.66 -11.71 -5.08
N THR A 102 18.09 -11.66 -6.32
CA THR A 102 19.47 -12.00 -6.71
C THR A 102 20.12 -10.79 -7.38
N SER A 103 21.36 -10.92 -7.84
CA SER A 103 22.05 -9.83 -8.57
C SER A 103 21.29 -9.35 -9.81
N ASN A 104 20.58 -10.24 -10.49
CA ASN A 104 19.97 -9.98 -11.79
C ASN A 104 18.45 -10.15 -11.80
N PHE A 105 17.87 -10.73 -10.75
CA PHE A 105 16.48 -11.14 -10.74
C PHE A 105 15.78 -10.73 -9.45
N ILE A 106 14.59 -10.19 -9.57
CA ILE A 106 13.66 -9.91 -8.46
C ILE A 106 12.33 -10.56 -8.82
N VAL A 107 11.80 -11.36 -7.94
CA VAL A 107 10.43 -11.88 -8.03
C VAL A 107 9.78 -11.75 -6.65
N GLY A 108 8.55 -11.34 -6.61
CA GLY A 108 7.85 -11.19 -5.35
C GLY A 108 6.34 -11.18 -5.49
N ALA A 109 5.70 -11.30 -4.35
CA ALA A 109 4.25 -11.21 -4.20
C ALA A 109 3.91 -10.53 -2.87
N GLY A 110 2.77 -9.86 -2.84
CA GLY A 110 2.27 -9.22 -1.64
C GLY A 110 0.77 -9.26 -1.55
N VAL A 111 0.26 -9.16 -0.34
CA VAL A 111 -1.16 -9.07 -0.02
C VAL A 111 -1.38 -7.85 0.85
N ASP A 112 -2.40 -7.09 0.52
CA ASP A 112 -2.88 -5.92 1.25
C ASP A 112 -4.30 -6.14 1.76
N VAL A 113 -4.56 -5.79 3.01
CA VAL A 113 -5.87 -5.92 3.64
C VAL A 113 -6.29 -4.56 4.18
N LEU A 114 -7.36 -4.03 3.61
CA LEU A 114 -7.93 -2.74 3.98
C LEU A 114 -9.34 -2.93 4.54
N SER A 115 -9.58 -2.42 5.74
CA SER A 115 -10.87 -2.49 6.41
C SER A 115 -11.41 -1.09 6.70
N LEU A 116 -12.60 -0.78 6.19
CA LEU A 116 -13.23 0.53 6.26
C LEU A 116 -14.64 0.44 6.84
N VAL A 117 -15.06 1.50 7.51
CA VAL A 117 -16.46 1.72 7.93
C VAL A 117 -16.95 3.01 7.25
N PRO A 118 -17.74 2.90 6.18
CA PRO A 118 -18.14 4.05 5.37
C PRO A 118 -18.99 5.07 6.13
N ARG A 119 -19.87 4.59 7.00
CA ARG A 119 -20.78 5.42 7.82
C ARG A 119 -20.96 4.83 9.20
N THR A 120 -21.13 5.68 10.20
CA THR A 120 -21.48 5.29 11.57
C THR A 120 -22.94 5.57 11.89
N GLN A 121 -23.60 6.38 11.05
CA GLN A 121 -25.00 6.76 11.19
C GLN A 121 -25.66 6.88 9.80
N ALA A 122 -26.94 6.59 9.73
CA ALA A 122 -27.80 6.84 8.59
C ALA A 122 -29.12 7.48 9.05
N THR A 123 -29.64 8.42 8.28
CA THR A 123 -30.94 9.03 8.53
C THR A 123 -31.97 8.46 7.57
N VAL A 124 -33.04 7.89 8.10
CA VAL A 124 -34.17 7.36 7.34
C VAL A 124 -35.46 7.95 7.94
N ASP A 125 -36.26 8.58 7.13
CA ASP A 125 -37.52 9.23 7.53
C ASP A 125 -37.38 10.17 8.73
N GLY A 126 -36.27 10.94 8.77
CA GLY A 126 -35.99 11.90 9.85
C GLY A 126 -35.39 11.28 11.13
N ASN A 127 -35.35 9.97 11.23
CA ASN A 127 -34.75 9.25 12.37
C ASN A 127 -33.30 8.88 12.09
N VAL A 128 -32.43 9.00 13.10
CA VAL A 128 -31.00 8.64 13.02
C VAL A 128 -30.78 7.25 13.57
N TYR A 129 -30.24 6.38 12.76
CA TYR A 129 -29.89 5.00 13.09
C TYR A 129 -28.37 4.81 13.12
N LYS A 130 -27.88 4.05 14.09
CA LYS A 130 -26.48 3.64 14.14
C LYS A 130 -26.24 2.58 13.07
N VAL A 131 -25.16 2.78 12.30
CA VAL A 131 -24.69 1.83 11.27
C VAL A 131 -23.32 1.33 11.67
N SER A 132 -23.08 0.03 11.55
CA SER A 132 -21.81 -0.62 11.89
C SER A 132 -21.27 -1.50 10.75
N GLU A 133 -21.74 -1.28 9.53
CA GLU A 133 -21.28 -2.05 8.37
C GLU A 133 -19.81 -1.79 8.10
N ARG A 134 -19.07 -2.88 7.93
CA ARG A 134 -17.64 -2.89 7.66
C ARG A 134 -17.39 -3.50 6.29
N ILE A 135 -16.59 -2.85 5.49
CA ILE A 135 -16.10 -3.34 4.20
C ILE A 135 -14.63 -3.71 4.39
N THR A 136 -14.33 -4.99 4.27
CA THR A 136 -12.95 -5.49 4.27
C THR A 136 -12.61 -5.99 2.88
N THR A 137 -11.54 -5.46 2.30
CA THR A 137 -11.06 -5.79 0.97
C THR A 137 -9.67 -6.36 1.05
N VAL A 138 -9.39 -7.32 0.17
CA VAL A 138 -8.07 -7.94 0.01
C VAL A 138 -7.59 -7.65 -1.39
N SER A 139 -6.37 -7.19 -1.50
CA SER A 139 -5.70 -6.94 -2.77
C SER A 139 -4.39 -7.71 -2.81
N GLY A 140 -4.05 -8.25 -3.98
CA GLY A 140 -2.81 -8.97 -4.20
C GLY A 140 -1.96 -8.30 -5.27
N GLU A 141 -0.65 -8.42 -5.14
CA GLU A 141 0.30 -8.05 -6.18
C GLU A 141 1.29 -9.18 -6.44
N VAL A 142 1.73 -9.26 -7.68
CA VAL A 142 2.87 -10.08 -8.09
C VAL A 142 3.75 -9.27 -9.01
N HIS A 143 5.06 -9.45 -8.91
CA HIS A 143 6.00 -8.74 -9.75
C HIS A 143 7.24 -9.58 -10.06
N VAL A 144 7.84 -9.27 -11.20
CA VAL A 144 9.11 -9.86 -11.63
C VAL A 144 9.92 -8.79 -12.36
N LYS A 145 11.24 -8.81 -12.14
CA LYS A 145 12.20 -8.00 -12.88
C LYS A 145 13.46 -8.80 -13.15
N TYR A 146 13.89 -8.79 -14.39
CA TYR A 146 15.19 -9.28 -14.81
C TYR A 146 16.02 -8.11 -15.34
N THR A 147 17.28 -8.04 -14.96
CA THR A 147 18.22 -7.00 -15.39
C THR A 147 19.49 -7.64 -15.95
N SER A 148 19.87 -7.26 -17.16
CA SER A 148 21.14 -7.56 -17.78
C SER A 148 21.96 -6.28 -18.00
N PRO A 149 23.23 -6.35 -18.37
CA PRO A 149 24.02 -5.15 -18.68
C PRO A 149 23.46 -4.30 -19.82
N LEU A 150 22.72 -4.90 -20.75
CA LEU A 150 22.23 -4.22 -21.97
C LEU A 150 20.73 -3.90 -21.91
N TRP A 151 19.94 -4.63 -21.14
CA TRP A 151 18.49 -4.47 -21.11
C TRP A 151 17.88 -4.97 -19.79
N HIS A 152 16.68 -4.52 -19.49
CA HIS A 152 15.88 -5.06 -18.39
C HIS A 152 14.44 -5.27 -18.84
N VAL A 153 13.81 -6.27 -18.25
CA VAL A 153 12.38 -6.55 -18.41
C VAL A 153 11.74 -6.61 -17.03
N ALA A 154 10.60 -5.98 -16.91
CA ALA A 154 9.81 -6.00 -15.68
C ALA A 154 8.33 -6.19 -16.01
N ALA A 155 7.65 -6.97 -15.17
CA ALA A 155 6.21 -7.13 -15.20
C ALA A 155 5.66 -7.06 -13.78
N LYS A 156 4.49 -6.43 -13.64
CA LYS A 156 3.77 -6.33 -12.39
C LYS A 156 2.27 -6.45 -12.66
N SER A 157 1.58 -7.17 -11.81
CA SER A 157 0.13 -7.27 -11.79
C SER A 157 -0.39 -6.96 -10.39
N VAL A 158 -1.48 -6.20 -10.32
CA VAL A 158 -2.18 -5.90 -9.07
C VAL A 158 -3.64 -6.23 -9.29
N LEU A 159 -4.21 -7.02 -8.41
CA LEU A 159 -5.61 -7.43 -8.43
C LEU A 159 -6.23 -7.15 -7.07
N GLY A 160 -7.37 -6.52 -7.06
CA GLY A 160 -8.06 -6.20 -5.82
C GLY A 160 -9.25 -5.28 -6.01
N SER A 161 -9.84 -4.91 -4.92
CA SER A 161 -10.95 -3.95 -4.87
C SER A 161 -10.64 -2.82 -3.91
N ASN A 162 -11.28 -1.64 -4.15
CA ASN A 162 -11.13 -0.47 -3.31
C ASN A 162 -9.68 0.03 -3.18
N LEU A 163 -8.97 0.09 -4.31
CA LEU A 163 -7.57 0.55 -4.41
C LEU A 163 -7.44 2.08 -4.62
N THR A 164 -8.47 2.84 -4.32
CA THR A 164 -8.51 4.30 -4.55
C THR A 164 -7.50 5.08 -3.71
N GLN A 165 -7.08 4.54 -2.54
CA GLN A 165 -6.02 5.11 -1.70
C GLN A 165 -4.61 4.97 -2.32
N VAL A 166 -4.46 4.15 -3.33
CA VAL A 166 -3.22 4.04 -4.13
C VAL A 166 -3.41 4.49 -5.57
N SER A 167 -4.46 5.29 -5.83
CA SER A 167 -4.74 5.94 -7.11
C SER A 167 -5.00 4.97 -8.28
N MET A 168 -5.59 3.83 -7.98
CA MET A 168 -6.03 2.82 -8.94
C MET A 168 -7.55 2.75 -9.01
#